data_3e9d002829222d7319aaad2506c34a9c
#
_entry.id   3e9d002829222d7319aaad2506c34a9c
#
_cell.length_a   1.000
_cell.length_b   1.000
_cell.length_c   1.000
_cell.angle_alpha   90.00
_cell.angle_beta   90.00
_cell.angle_gamma   90.00
#
_symmetry.space_group_name_H-M   'P 1'
#
loop_
_entity.id
_entity.type
_entity.pdbx_description
1 polymer ?
#
loop_
_entity_poly.entity_id
_entity_poly.type
_entity_poly.pdbx_seq_one_letter_code
_entity_poly.pdbx_strand_id
1 'polypeptide(L)'
;MEQISMLKVEIVKVDVSAKKFQKMTNYVAEEKPLHIFLNRTYYATIFCSPLNLKELAVGHVLSEGIVKSIEEIDEIRLKKKGVCQVRLKSNVDLEKRLKLSKPFSRVILSASGDLSPYQYSGRLPKITSNLKVEAEVILNGVNRLNSIAETFRKTGGVHAAAIYKGDGKLLAFAEDVGRHNAVDKAIGIAALKKTDFSTCFLALSGRLTGDIVLKAARTGLPLISSLAAAIDSGISVAKETHLTLAGFVRGRRMNVYSFSERVAL
;
A
#
# COMPACT_ATOMS: atom_id res chain seq x y z
N MET A 1 20.17 4.45 12.99
CA MET A 1 20.24 5.02 11.62
C MET A 1 19.11 4.39 10.84
N GLU A 2 18.12 5.18 10.42
CA GLU A 2 17.08 4.71 9.52
C GLU A 2 17.75 4.27 8.21
N GLN A 3 17.52 3.02 7.81
CA GLN A 3 18.02 2.53 6.52
C GLN A 3 17.23 3.25 5.42
N ILE A 4 17.88 4.12 4.67
CA ILE A 4 17.29 4.83 3.55
C ILE A 4 17.55 4.00 2.29
N SER A 5 16.49 3.67 1.55
CA SER A 5 16.55 2.84 0.33
C SER A 5 16.89 3.65 -0.91
N MET A 6 18.11 4.19 -0.94
CA MET A 6 18.59 5.03 -2.05
C MET A 6 20.03 4.69 -2.41
N LEU A 7 20.34 4.77 -3.70
CA LEU A 7 21.68 4.64 -4.25
C LEU A 7 22.20 6.00 -4.71
N LYS A 8 23.49 6.26 -4.47
CA LYS A 8 24.20 7.39 -5.08
C LYS A 8 24.64 7.00 -6.47
N VAL A 9 24.34 7.84 -7.45
CA VAL A 9 24.74 7.66 -8.84
C VAL A 9 25.34 8.95 -9.39
N GLU A 10 26.32 8.83 -10.25
CA GLU A 10 26.84 9.97 -11.01
C GLU A 10 25.90 10.28 -12.16
N ILE A 11 25.55 11.54 -12.30
CA ILE A 11 24.69 12.03 -13.39
C ILE A 11 25.32 13.25 -14.07
N VAL A 12 24.86 13.52 -15.27
CA VAL A 12 25.08 14.79 -15.95
C VAL A 12 23.77 15.56 -15.94
N LYS A 13 23.70 16.63 -15.18
CA LYS A 13 22.58 17.57 -15.21
C LYS A 13 22.73 18.51 -16.40
N VAL A 14 21.67 18.60 -17.19
CA VAL A 14 21.61 19.51 -18.34
C VAL A 14 20.71 20.69 -17.97
N ASP A 15 21.27 21.90 -18.02
CA ASP A 15 20.51 23.14 -17.92
C ASP A 15 20.33 23.70 -19.33
N VAL A 16 19.11 23.56 -19.86
CA VAL A 16 18.79 23.98 -21.23
C VAL A 16 18.85 25.50 -21.38
N SER A 17 18.44 26.27 -20.37
CA SER A 17 18.40 27.70 -20.38
C SER A 17 19.83 28.28 -20.33
N ALA A 18 20.69 27.73 -19.48
CA ALA A 18 22.08 28.13 -19.35
C ALA A 18 23.01 27.45 -20.37
N LYS A 19 22.50 26.53 -21.21
CA LYS A 19 23.27 25.71 -22.16
C LYS A 19 24.50 25.04 -21.51
N LYS A 20 24.29 24.48 -20.29
CA LYS A 20 25.37 23.90 -19.47
C LYS A 20 25.13 22.43 -19.16
N PHE A 21 26.26 21.70 -19.13
CA PHE A 21 26.33 20.34 -18.57
C PHE A 21 27.09 20.38 -17.24
N GLN A 22 26.55 19.73 -16.21
CA GLN A 22 27.17 19.64 -14.90
C GLN A 22 27.21 18.21 -14.42
N LYS A 23 28.41 17.66 -14.19
CA LYS A 23 28.56 16.37 -13.49
C LYS A 23 28.26 16.56 -12.01
N MET A 24 27.42 15.70 -11.46
CA MET A 24 27.09 15.73 -10.04
C MET A 24 26.64 14.35 -9.56
N THR A 25 26.63 14.17 -8.26
CA THR A 25 26.03 12.99 -7.63
C THR A 25 24.56 13.26 -7.32
N ASN A 26 23.71 12.28 -7.61
CA ASN A 26 22.28 12.31 -7.25
C ASN A 26 21.89 11.02 -6.55
N TYR A 27 20.67 10.99 -5.97
CA TYR A 27 20.08 9.81 -5.35
C TYR A 27 19.00 9.25 -6.25
N VAL A 28 18.95 7.92 -6.36
CA VAL A 28 17.89 7.18 -7.03
C VAL A 28 17.30 6.16 -6.08
N ALA A 29 16.00 5.88 -6.23
CA ALA A 29 15.33 4.83 -5.45
C ALA A 29 15.90 3.46 -5.80
N GLU A 30 16.12 2.63 -4.79
CA GLU A 30 16.60 1.26 -4.97
C GLU A 30 15.43 0.29 -5.13
N GLU A 31 15.49 -0.60 -6.12
CA GLU A 31 14.54 -1.68 -6.33
C GLU A 31 15.23 -3.03 -6.25
N LYS A 32 14.64 -3.97 -5.49
CA LYS A 32 15.13 -5.35 -5.32
C LYS A 32 13.98 -6.36 -5.30
N PRO A 33 14.23 -7.61 -5.68
CA PRO A 33 13.23 -8.66 -5.56
C PRO A 33 13.06 -9.12 -4.10
N LEU A 34 11.81 -9.30 -3.68
CA LEU A 34 11.42 -10.04 -2.49
C LEU A 34 10.71 -11.32 -2.91
N HIS A 35 11.29 -12.46 -2.54
CA HIS A 35 10.72 -13.78 -2.81
C HIS A 35 9.90 -14.23 -1.59
N ILE A 36 8.60 -14.40 -1.77
CA ILE A 36 7.68 -14.82 -0.70
C ILE A 36 7.37 -16.31 -0.84
N PHE A 37 7.52 -17.04 0.27
CA PHE A 37 7.15 -18.44 0.41
C PHE A 37 6.05 -18.57 1.47
N LEU A 38 5.00 -19.33 1.14
CA LEU A 38 3.93 -19.69 2.06
C LEU A 38 4.04 -21.18 2.39
N ASN A 39 4.15 -21.54 3.67
CA ASN A 39 4.30 -22.93 4.12
C ASN A 39 5.39 -23.70 3.33
N ARG A 40 6.53 -23.07 3.06
CA ARG A 40 7.66 -23.60 2.26
C ARG A 40 7.43 -23.66 0.75
N THR A 41 6.24 -23.39 0.24
CA THR A 41 5.94 -23.31 -1.19
C THR A 41 6.21 -21.91 -1.71
N TYR A 42 6.89 -21.78 -2.84
CA TYR A 42 7.07 -20.49 -3.51
C TYR A 42 5.71 -19.91 -3.89
N TYR A 43 5.49 -18.66 -3.49
CA TYR A 43 4.24 -17.96 -3.76
C TYR A 43 4.41 -16.87 -4.83
N ALA A 44 5.28 -15.88 -4.58
CA ALA A 44 5.47 -14.75 -5.48
C ALA A 44 6.85 -14.11 -5.35
N THR A 45 7.26 -13.38 -6.37
CA THR A 45 8.37 -12.42 -6.32
C THR A 45 7.82 -11.02 -6.54
N ILE A 46 8.09 -10.11 -5.61
CA ILE A 46 7.67 -8.70 -5.66
C ILE A 46 8.93 -7.84 -5.82
N PHE A 47 8.98 -7.01 -6.88
CA PHE A 47 10.00 -5.98 -7.01
C PHE A 47 9.61 -4.77 -6.17
N CYS A 48 10.46 -4.37 -5.24
CA CYS A 48 10.14 -3.39 -4.21
C CYS A 48 11.38 -2.64 -3.69
N SER A 49 11.18 -1.52 -3.03
CA SER A 49 12.23 -0.90 -2.23
C SER A 49 12.63 -1.81 -1.07
N PRO A 50 13.95 -2.03 -0.81
CA PRO A 50 14.45 -3.06 0.11
C PRO A 50 14.29 -2.74 1.60
N LEU A 51 13.31 -1.94 1.98
CA LEU A 51 12.91 -1.66 3.36
C LEU A 51 11.57 -2.29 3.69
N ASN A 52 11.34 -2.59 4.98
CA ASN A 52 10.08 -3.15 5.48
C ASN A 52 9.65 -4.42 4.72
N LEU A 53 10.61 -5.30 4.38
CA LEU A 53 10.35 -6.49 3.57
C LEU A 53 9.46 -7.52 4.29
N LYS A 54 9.60 -7.64 5.61
CA LYS A 54 8.74 -8.49 6.44
C LYS A 54 7.30 -7.94 6.44
N GLU A 55 7.18 -6.65 6.63
CA GLU A 55 5.91 -5.92 6.61
C GLU A 55 5.24 -6.01 5.23
N LEU A 56 6.03 -5.90 4.14
CA LEU A 56 5.53 -6.10 2.79
C LEU A 56 4.91 -7.48 2.61
N ALA A 57 5.61 -8.55 3.03
CA ALA A 57 5.11 -9.91 2.90
C ALA A 57 3.81 -10.12 3.71
N VAL A 58 3.74 -9.60 4.94
CA VAL A 58 2.54 -9.67 5.80
C VAL A 58 1.38 -8.90 5.20
N GLY A 59 1.61 -7.65 4.83
CA GLY A 59 0.57 -6.81 4.25
C GLY A 59 0.05 -7.35 2.94
N HIS A 60 0.94 -7.91 2.11
CA HIS A 60 0.57 -8.52 0.83
C HIS A 60 -0.37 -9.72 1.02
N VAL A 61 -0.04 -10.67 1.91
CA VAL A 61 -0.91 -11.84 2.13
C VAL A 61 -2.25 -11.49 2.78
N LEU A 62 -2.31 -10.42 3.58
CA LEU A 62 -3.55 -9.87 4.13
C LEU A 62 -4.39 -9.19 3.05
N SER A 63 -3.81 -8.27 2.31
CA SER A 63 -4.49 -7.45 1.31
C SER A 63 -4.94 -8.26 0.08
N GLU A 64 -4.24 -9.36 -0.23
CA GLU A 64 -4.68 -10.32 -1.25
C GLU A 64 -5.73 -11.32 -0.74
N GLY A 65 -6.05 -11.29 0.57
CA GLY A 65 -7.05 -12.17 1.19
C GLY A 65 -6.61 -13.63 1.34
N ILE A 66 -5.31 -13.90 1.29
CA ILE A 66 -4.73 -15.23 1.54
C ILE A 66 -4.89 -15.57 3.01
N VAL A 67 -4.69 -14.59 3.88
CA VAL A 67 -5.05 -14.66 5.30
C VAL A 67 -6.08 -13.59 5.64
N LYS A 68 -6.96 -13.87 6.59
CA LYS A 68 -8.02 -12.95 7.02
C LYS A 68 -7.55 -12.00 8.11
N SER A 69 -6.58 -12.43 8.90
CA SER A 69 -6.02 -11.65 10.00
C SER A 69 -4.58 -12.08 10.29
N ILE A 70 -3.85 -11.26 11.07
CA ILE A 70 -2.48 -11.57 11.48
C ILE A 70 -2.41 -12.83 12.37
N GLU A 71 -3.49 -13.17 13.05
CA GLU A 71 -3.60 -14.35 13.91
C GLU A 71 -3.56 -15.67 13.13
N GLU A 72 -3.83 -15.67 11.82
CA GLU A 72 -3.67 -16.84 10.95
C GLU A 72 -2.19 -17.11 10.59
N ILE A 73 -1.29 -16.19 10.86
CA ILE A 73 0.15 -16.35 10.65
C ILE A 73 0.78 -16.88 11.95
N ASP A 74 1.53 -17.98 11.82
CA ASP A 74 2.25 -18.61 12.92
C ASP A 74 3.66 -18.01 13.05
N GLU A 75 4.38 -17.88 11.93
CA GLU A 75 5.75 -17.38 11.94
C GLU A 75 6.10 -16.64 10.64
N ILE A 76 6.96 -15.62 10.77
CA ILE A 76 7.48 -14.87 9.65
C ILE A 76 9.01 -14.78 9.79
N ARG A 77 9.73 -15.31 8.83
CA ARG A 77 11.19 -15.31 8.77
C ARG A 77 11.71 -14.60 7.54
N LEU A 78 12.36 -13.46 7.74
CA LEU A 78 13.14 -12.80 6.69
C LEU A 78 14.55 -13.38 6.66
N LYS A 79 14.94 -13.98 5.54
CA LYS A 79 16.27 -14.53 5.29
C LYS A 79 17.09 -13.57 4.43
N LYS A 80 18.40 -13.82 4.35
CA LYS A 80 19.29 -13.11 3.43
C LYS A 80 18.80 -13.23 1.98
N LYS A 81 19.24 -12.32 1.11
CA LYS A 81 18.90 -12.26 -0.33
C LYS A 81 17.41 -12.03 -0.63
N GLY A 82 16.69 -11.31 0.26
CA GLY A 82 15.29 -10.94 -0.02
C GLY A 82 14.33 -12.13 -0.05
N VAL A 83 14.53 -13.13 0.79
CA VAL A 83 13.60 -14.28 0.93
C VAL A 83 12.80 -14.12 2.21
N CYS A 84 11.46 -14.04 2.10
CA CYS A 84 10.56 -14.02 3.23
C CYS A 84 9.71 -15.30 3.27
N GLN A 85 9.78 -16.03 4.38
CA GLN A 85 8.96 -17.21 4.63
C GLN A 85 7.85 -16.85 5.62
N VAL A 86 6.61 -17.06 5.21
CA VAL A 86 5.39 -16.90 6.03
C VAL A 86 4.82 -18.28 6.27
N ARG A 87 4.83 -18.72 7.53
CA ARG A 87 4.18 -19.95 7.96
C ARG A 87 2.80 -19.62 8.49
N LEU A 88 1.78 -20.26 7.92
CA LEU A 88 0.40 -20.13 8.32
C LEU A 88 0.06 -21.20 9.38
N LYS A 89 -0.90 -20.90 10.24
CA LYS A 89 -1.42 -21.88 11.19
C LYS A 89 -2.08 -23.08 10.48
N SER A 90 -2.10 -24.22 11.13
CA SER A 90 -2.56 -25.49 10.55
C SER A 90 -4.05 -25.50 10.15
N ASN A 91 -4.86 -24.61 10.73
CA ASN A 91 -6.27 -24.46 10.40
C ASN A 91 -6.53 -23.61 9.13
N VAL A 92 -5.48 -23.06 8.49
CA VAL A 92 -5.61 -22.29 7.26
C VAL A 92 -5.37 -23.21 6.05
N ASP A 93 -6.42 -23.46 5.29
CA ASP A 93 -6.36 -24.22 4.03
C ASP A 93 -5.81 -23.29 2.92
N LEU A 94 -4.49 -23.33 2.74
CA LEU A 94 -3.78 -22.51 1.77
C LEU A 94 -4.22 -22.80 0.34
N GLU A 95 -4.43 -24.06 -0.04
CA GLU A 95 -4.82 -24.42 -1.40
C GLU A 95 -6.19 -23.85 -1.77
N LYS A 96 -7.15 -23.94 -0.88
CA LYS A 96 -8.46 -23.35 -1.05
C LYS A 96 -8.37 -21.82 -1.16
N ARG A 97 -7.54 -21.19 -0.34
CA ARG A 97 -7.32 -19.72 -0.38
C ARG A 97 -6.68 -19.27 -1.67
N LEU A 98 -5.66 -19.98 -2.16
CA LEU A 98 -4.99 -19.66 -3.42
C LEU A 98 -5.88 -19.87 -4.65
N LYS A 99 -6.82 -20.81 -4.62
CA LYS A 99 -7.81 -20.99 -5.69
C LYS A 99 -8.81 -19.82 -5.75
N LEU A 100 -9.09 -19.17 -4.62
CA LEU A 100 -9.96 -18.00 -4.53
C LEU A 100 -9.24 -16.69 -4.86
N SER A 101 -7.96 -16.58 -4.50
CA SER A 101 -7.06 -15.53 -4.97
C SER A 101 -6.46 -16.02 -6.29
N LYS A 102 -7.00 -15.58 -7.43
CA LYS A 102 -6.49 -16.04 -8.74
C LYS A 102 -4.98 -15.86 -8.83
N PRO A 103 -4.23 -16.91 -9.23
CA PRO A 103 -2.80 -16.82 -9.45
C PRO A 103 -2.54 -16.12 -10.78
N PHE A 104 -2.52 -14.80 -10.81
CA PHE A 104 -1.93 -14.06 -11.92
C PHE A 104 -0.48 -13.80 -11.60
N SER A 105 0.35 -13.86 -12.60
CA SER A 105 1.79 -13.67 -12.60
C SER A 105 2.48 -13.80 -11.23
N ARG A 106 3.27 -14.84 -11.03
CA ARG A 106 4.08 -15.03 -9.81
C ARG A 106 5.19 -13.96 -9.66
N VAL A 107 5.27 -13.04 -10.62
CA VAL A 107 6.20 -11.89 -10.62
C VAL A 107 5.36 -10.61 -10.68
N ILE A 108 5.42 -9.81 -9.62
CA ILE A 108 4.68 -8.55 -9.49
C ILE A 108 5.71 -7.41 -9.64
N LEU A 109 5.60 -6.68 -10.75
CA LEU A 109 6.43 -5.51 -11.00
C LEU A 109 5.90 -4.31 -10.20
N SER A 110 6.79 -3.45 -9.75
CA SER A 110 6.44 -2.24 -8.98
C SER A 110 5.49 -1.29 -9.73
N ALA A 111 5.59 -1.24 -11.06
CA ALA A 111 4.80 -0.37 -11.93
C ALA A 111 3.48 -0.98 -12.41
N SER A 112 3.32 -2.30 -12.36
CA SER A 112 2.12 -2.99 -12.81
C SER A 112 1.19 -3.31 -11.65
N GLY A 113 0.02 -2.69 -11.63
CA GLY A 113 -1.13 -3.33 -10.99
C GLY A 113 -1.57 -4.49 -11.87
N ASP A 114 -2.24 -5.47 -11.29
CA ASP A 114 -2.76 -6.63 -12.01
C ASP A 114 -3.64 -6.18 -13.20
N LEU A 115 -3.38 -6.73 -14.38
CA LEU A 115 -3.96 -6.26 -15.65
C LEU A 115 -5.44 -6.64 -15.85
N SER A 116 -6.11 -7.24 -14.88
CA SER A 116 -7.51 -7.62 -15.00
C SER A 116 -8.42 -6.83 -14.07
N PRO A 117 -9.01 -5.70 -14.52
CA PRO A 117 -9.84 -4.85 -13.67
C PRO A 117 -11.17 -5.48 -13.22
N TYR A 118 -11.61 -6.60 -13.80
CA TYR A 118 -13.01 -7.04 -13.68
C TYR A 118 -13.23 -8.52 -13.30
N GLN A 119 -12.21 -9.22 -12.80
CA GLN A 119 -12.38 -10.64 -12.45
C GLN A 119 -12.19 -10.89 -10.96
N TYR A 120 -13.00 -10.23 -10.13
CA TYR A 120 -13.12 -10.65 -8.73
C TYR A 120 -13.95 -11.94 -8.65
N SER A 121 -13.28 -13.07 -8.50
CA SER A 121 -13.98 -14.34 -8.26
C SER A 121 -14.40 -14.42 -6.78
N GLY A 122 -15.66 -14.13 -6.52
CA GLY A 122 -16.22 -14.26 -5.18
C GLY A 122 -16.96 -12.99 -4.70
N ARG A 123 -17.62 -13.11 -3.53
CA ARG A 123 -18.32 -11.99 -2.90
C ARG A 123 -17.29 -11.02 -2.30
N LEU A 124 -17.34 -9.76 -2.72
CA LEU A 124 -16.48 -8.72 -2.17
C LEU A 124 -16.79 -8.47 -0.69
N PRO A 125 -15.78 -8.15 0.14
CA PRO A 125 -16.00 -7.81 1.54
C PRO A 125 -16.86 -6.56 1.64
N LYS A 126 -17.76 -6.49 2.63
CA LYS A 126 -18.57 -5.32 2.93
C LYS A 126 -18.06 -4.64 4.19
N ILE A 127 -17.79 -3.35 4.10
CA ILE A 127 -17.38 -2.54 5.24
C ILE A 127 -18.62 -2.16 6.05
N THR A 128 -18.60 -2.49 7.34
CA THR A 128 -19.69 -2.21 8.30
C THR A 128 -19.29 -1.19 9.37
N SER A 129 -18.08 -0.64 9.29
CA SER A 129 -17.57 0.33 10.26
C SER A 129 -18.40 1.63 10.27
N ASN A 130 -18.67 2.13 11.48
CA ASN A 130 -19.29 3.41 11.74
C ASN A 130 -18.27 4.56 11.93
N LEU A 131 -17.02 4.35 11.50
CA LEU A 131 -15.97 5.38 11.59
C LEU A 131 -16.45 6.68 10.96
N LYS A 132 -16.27 7.79 11.67
CA LYS A 132 -16.35 9.15 11.14
C LYS A 132 -15.01 9.84 11.36
N VAL A 133 -14.53 10.55 10.35
CA VAL A 133 -13.25 11.26 10.37
C VAL A 133 -13.51 12.69 9.93
N GLU A 134 -13.03 13.67 10.70
CA GLU A 134 -13.08 15.07 10.33
C GLU A 134 -12.34 15.30 9.00
N ALA A 135 -12.93 16.07 8.10
CA ALA A 135 -12.35 16.36 6.80
C ALA A 135 -10.93 16.97 6.93
N GLU A 136 -10.73 17.81 7.96
CA GLU A 136 -9.42 18.40 8.23
C GLU A 136 -8.39 17.36 8.66
N VAL A 137 -8.79 16.34 9.42
CA VAL A 137 -7.90 15.22 9.80
C VAL A 137 -7.47 14.44 8.56
N ILE A 138 -8.38 14.18 7.62
CA ILE A 138 -8.05 13.52 6.34
C ILE A 138 -7.08 14.38 5.53
N LEU A 139 -7.35 15.67 5.37
CA LEU A 139 -6.48 16.62 4.68
C LEU A 139 -5.08 16.65 5.28
N ASN A 140 -4.98 16.75 6.60
CA ASN A 140 -3.72 16.78 7.32
C ASN A 140 -2.95 15.46 7.16
N GLY A 141 -3.63 14.32 7.23
CA GLY A 141 -3.04 13.00 7.03
C GLY A 141 -2.41 12.85 5.65
N VAL A 142 -3.12 13.26 4.59
CA VAL A 142 -2.61 13.19 3.21
C VAL A 142 -1.50 14.22 2.97
N ASN A 143 -1.66 15.46 3.43
CA ASN A 143 -0.63 16.50 3.26
C ASN A 143 0.68 16.12 3.99
N ARG A 144 0.56 15.45 5.14
CA ARG A 144 1.73 14.99 5.91
C ARG A 144 2.57 13.95 5.16
N LEU A 145 2.01 13.18 4.22
CA LEU A 145 2.78 12.21 3.43
C LEU A 145 4.01 12.84 2.81
N ASN A 146 3.87 14.00 2.16
CA ASN A 146 5.00 14.67 1.52
C ASN A 146 6.08 15.12 2.52
N SER A 147 5.70 15.51 3.74
CA SER A 147 6.65 15.98 4.74
C SER A 147 7.47 14.86 5.36
N ILE A 148 6.88 13.65 5.50
CA ILE A 148 7.56 12.49 6.10
C ILE A 148 8.19 11.55 5.07
N ALA A 149 7.86 11.70 3.76
CA ALA A 149 8.38 10.87 2.68
C ALA A 149 9.80 11.31 2.28
N GLU A 150 10.80 10.83 2.98
CA GLU A 150 12.20 11.23 2.78
C GLU A 150 12.77 10.71 1.46
N THR A 151 12.51 9.44 1.12
CA THR A 151 12.97 8.83 -0.13
C THR A 151 12.35 9.54 -1.33
N PHE A 152 11.05 9.86 -1.26
CA PHE A 152 10.36 10.60 -2.31
C PHE A 152 10.98 12.00 -2.51
N ARG A 153 11.20 12.76 -1.44
CA ARG A 153 11.79 14.12 -1.55
C ARG A 153 13.19 14.12 -2.17
N LYS A 154 13.96 13.05 -1.94
CA LYS A 154 15.34 12.95 -2.45
C LYS A 154 15.42 12.38 -3.86
N THR A 155 14.49 11.50 -4.25
CA THR A 155 14.60 10.72 -5.49
C THR A 155 13.46 10.97 -6.47
N GLY A 156 12.27 11.35 -6.00
CA GLY A 156 11.05 11.39 -6.80
C GLY A 156 10.56 10.01 -7.28
N GLY A 157 11.26 8.92 -6.91
CA GLY A 157 11.11 7.58 -7.50
C GLY A 157 10.26 6.61 -6.68
N VAL A 158 9.54 7.07 -5.64
CA VAL A 158 8.72 6.19 -4.78
C VAL A 158 7.33 6.75 -4.54
N HIS A 159 6.43 5.87 -4.10
CA HIS A 159 5.11 6.20 -3.54
C HIS A 159 5.14 6.10 -2.03
N ALA A 160 4.22 6.80 -1.37
CA ALA A 160 4.03 6.77 0.07
C ALA A 160 2.62 6.33 0.43
N ALA A 161 2.49 5.58 1.54
CA ALA A 161 1.22 5.21 2.16
C ALA A 161 1.33 5.29 3.68
N ALA A 162 0.26 5.73 4.34
CA ALA A 162 0.18 5.83 5.79
C ALA A 162 -1.20 5.40 6.29
N ILE A 163 -1.22 4.73 7.44
CA ILE A 163 -2.45 4.39 8.17
C ILE A 163 -2.53 5.28 9.40
N TYR A 164 -3.63 5.98 9.52
CA TYR A 164 -3.98 6.83 10.63
C TYR A 164 -5.19 6.28 11.38
N LYS A 165 -5.23 6.47 12.69
CA LYS A 165 -6.45 6.31 13.47
C LYS A 165 -7.44 7.45 13.11
N GLY A 166 -8.73 7.28 13.34
CA GLY A 166 -9.74 8.30 13.04
C GLY A 166 -9.49 9.68 13.66
N ASP A 167 -8.71 9.75 14.74
CA ASP A 167 -8.27 10.99 15.40
C ASP A 167 -7.04 11.64 14.74
N GLY A 168 -6.49 11.07 13.66
CA GLY A 168 -5.30 11.58 12.97
C GLY A 168 -3.96 11.09 13.51
N LYS A 169 -3.94 10.20 14.51
CA LYS A 169 -2.70 9.59 15.02
C LYS A 169 -2.10 8.67 13.97
N LEU A 170 -0.85 8.93 13.57
CA LEU A 170 -0.09 8.08 12.65
C LEU A 170 0.25 6.73 13.31
N LEU A 171 -0.18 5.62 12.71
CA LEU A 171 0.07 4.25 13.18
C LEU A 171 1.10 3.52 12.34
N ALA A 172 1.07 3.73 11.02
CA ALA A 172 2.00 3.13 10.07
C ALA A 172 2.32 4.09 8.94
N PHE A 173 3.55 4.03 8.43
CA PHE A 173 4.01 4.77 7.27
C PHE A 173 5.02 3.92 6.50
N ALA A 174 4.94 3.95 5.17
CA ALA A 174 5.90 3.28 4.31
C ALA A 174 6.06 4.01 2.98
N GLU A 175 7.26 3.86 2.40
CA GLU A 175 7.58 4.25 1.04
C GLU A 175 7.98 3.01 0.23
N ASP A 176 7.65 3.01 -1.06
CA ASP A 176 8.06 1.98 -2.02
C ASP A 176 8.03 2.51 -3.45
N VAL A 177 8.88 1.96 -4.34
CA VAL A 177 8.85 2.23 -5.78
C VAL A 177 7.51 1.87 -6.41
N GLY A 178 6.79 0.88 -5.84
CA GLY A 178 5.46 0.46 -6.23
C GLY A 178 4.37 1.00 -5.30
N ARG A 179 3.33 1.66 -5.85
CA ARG A 179 2.19 2.16 -5.04
C ARG A 179 1.47 1.06 -4.27
N HIS A 180 1.34 -0.14 -4.86
CA HIS A 180 0.73 -1.31 -4.20
C HIS A 180 1.57 -1.79 -3.03
N ASN A 181 2.89 -1.83 -3.22
CA ASN A 181 3.83 -2.23 -2.18
C ASN A 181 3.84 -1.25 -1.01
N ALA A 182 3.76 0.07 -1.27
CA ALA A 182 3.66 1.07 -0.22
C ALA A 182 2.42 0.84 0.66
N VAL A 183 1.27 0.53 0.03
CA VAL A 183 0.03 0.16 0.74
C VAL A 183 0.20 -1.13 1.52
N ASP A 184 0.73 -2.18 0.89
CA ASP A 184 0.96 -3.47 1.55
C ASP A 184 1.92 -3.32 2.75
N LYS A 185 3.00 -2.55 2.61
CA LYS A 185 3.92 -2.25 3.74
C LYS A 185 3.19 -1.55 4.89
N ALA A 186 2.40 -0.51 4.60
CA ALA A 186 1.66 0.21 5.63
C ALA A 186 0.65 -0.70 6.34
N ILE A 187 -0.08 -1.55 5.59
CA ILE A 187 -0.97 -2.58 6.14
C ILE A 187 -0.19 -3.55 7.04
N GLY A 188 0.95 -4.06 6.56
CA GLY A 188 1.76 -5.01 7.32
C GLY A 188 2.34 -4.43 8.61
N ILE A 189 2.80 -3.17 8.58
CA ILE A 189 3.27 -2.45 9.78
C ILE A 189 2.15 -2.34 10.82
N ALA A 190 0.95 -1.95 10.39
CA ALA A 190 -0.21 -1.81 11.27
C ALA A 190 -0.69 -3.17 11.80
N ALA A 191 -0.76 -4.20 10.94
CA ALA A 191 -1.18 -5.55 11.31
C ALA A 191 -0.25 -6.19 12.35
N LEU A 192 1.08 -6.04 12.20
CA LEU A 192 2.06 -6.53 13.18
C LEU A 192 1.93 -5.86 14.55
N LYS A 193 1.37 -4.65 14.60
CA LYS A 193 0.99 -3.95 15.84
C LYS A 193 -0.40 -4.31 16.35
N LYS A 194 -1.10 -5.28 15.70
CA LYS A 194 -2.48 -5.69 16.00
C LYS A 194 -3.47 -4.52 15.98
N THR A 195 -3.31 -3.62 15.01
CA THR A 195 -4.18 -2.47 14.82
C THR A 195 -5.57 -2.91 14.41
N ASP A 196 -6.61 -2.33 15.01
CA ASP A 196 -7.98 -2.46 14.55
C ASP A 196 -8.21 -1.53 13.35
N PHE A 197 -8.19 -2.10 12.15
CA PHE A 197 -8.36 -1.35 10.91
C PHE A 197 -9.73 -0.68 10.77
N SER A 198 -10.76 -1.18 11.45
CA SER A 198 -12.11 -0.61 11.39
C SER A 198 -12.19 0.81 11.96
N THR A 199 -11.20 1.23 12.75
CA THR A 199 -11.09 2.55 13.38
C THR A 199 -10.10 3.47 12.67
N CYS A 200 -9.58 3.05 11.51
CA CYS A 200 -8.48 3.70 10.82
C CYS A 200 -8.87 4.16 9.41
N PHE A 201 -8.05 5.05 8.85
CA PHE A 201 -8.09 5.37 7.43
C PHE A 201 -6.70 5.28 6.80
N LEU A 202 -6.69 5.00 5.48
CA LEU A 202 -5.49 4.91 4.66
C LEU A 202 -5.32 6.21 3.86
N ALA A 203 -4.15 6.81 3.93
CA ALA A 203 -3.74 7.93 3.08
C ALA A 203 -2.59 7.49 2.16
N LEU A 204 -2.63 7.84 0.86
CA LEU A 204 -1.59 7.47 -0.09
C LEU A 204 -1.33 8.54 -1.14
N SER A 205 -0.18 8.45 -1.81
CA SER A 205 0.23 9.35 -2.87
C SER A 205 -0.22 8.91 -4.27
N GLY A 206 -0.52 7.61 -4.44
CA GLY A 206 -0.82 6.97 -5.72
C GLY A 206 -2.29 7.04 -6.11
N ARG A 207 -2.60 6.72 -7.39
CA ARG A 207 -3.97 6.63 -7.90
C ARG A 207 -4.79 5.58 -7.15
N LEU A 208 -6.09 5.83 -7.01
CA LEU A 208 -7.08 4.95 -6.38
C LEU A 208 -7.71 4.05 -7.46
N THR A 209 -7.04 2.95 -7.77
CA THR A 209 -7.50 1.90 -8.69
C THR A 209 -8.31 0.83 -7.95
N GLY A 210 -9.04 -0.03 -8.68
CA GLY A 210 -9.83 -1.11 -8.09
C GLY A 210 -9.03 -2.01 -7.16
N ASP A 211 -7.80 -2.36 -7.55
CA ASP A 211 -6.89 -3.22 -6.76
C ASP A 211 -6.52 -2.57 -5.42
N ILE A 212 -6.17 -1.28 -5.44
CA ILE A 212 -5.81 -0.52 -4.23
C ILE A 212 -7.02 -0.44 -3.28
N VAL A 213 -8.20 -0.16 -3.81
CA VAL A 213 -9.43 -0.10 -3.01
C VAL A 213 -9.78 -1.47 -2.44
N LEU A 214 -9.62 -2.54 -3.23
CA LEU A 214 -9.86 -3.90 -2.78
C LEU A 214 -8.91 -4.34 -1.67
N LYS A 215 -7.62 -3.95 -1.75
CA LYS A 215 -6.65 -4.19 -0.67
C LYS A 215 -7.12 -3.57 0.65
N ALA A 216 -7.58 -2.32 0.62
CA ALA A 216 -8.12 -1.65 1.79
C ALA A 216 -9.39 -2.34 2.33
N ALA A 217 -10.32 -2.69 1.43
CA ALA A 217 -11.56 -3.36 1.82
C ALA A 217 -11.33 -4.74 2.45
N ARG A 218 -10.42 -5.55 1.89
CA ARG A 218 -10.05 -6.87 2.43
C ARG A 218 -9.45 -6.81 3.82
N THR A 219 -8.77 -5.71 4.16
CA THR A 219 -8.21 -5.50 5.50
C THR A 219 -9.18 -4.83 6.48
N GLY A 220 -10.37 -4.44 6.02
CA GLY A 220 -11.38 -3.82 6.87
C GLY A 220 -11.22 -2.31 7.05
N LEU A 221 -10.36 -1.65 6.27
CA LEU A 221 -10.21 -0.20 6.28
C LEU A 221 -11.45 0.48 5.68
N PRO A 222 -12.18 1.33 6.43
CA PRO A 222 -13.44 1.92 5.97
C PRO A 222 -13.28 3.16 5.09
N LEU A 223 -12.11 3.80 5.10
CA LEU A 223 -11.84 5.02 4.37
C LEU A 223 -10.45 4.99 3.76
N ILE A 224 -10.36 5.37 2.49
CA ILE A 224 -9.10 5.57 1.76
C ILE A 224 -9.08 6.95 1.12
N SER A 225 -7.95 7.63 1.22
CA SER A 225 -7.75 8.98 0.73
C SER A 225 -6.43 9.11 -0.06
N SER A 226 -6.40 9.95 -1.09
CA SER A 226 -5.21 10.12 -1.91
C SER A 226 -5.01 11.55 -2.43
N LEU A 227 -3.73 11.94 -2.57
CA LEU A 227 -3.33 13.12 -3.37
C LEU A 227 -3.74 13.00 -4.84
N ALA A 228 -3.79 11.76 -5.36
CA ALA A 228 -4.06 11.47 -6.76
C ALA A 228 -5.55 11.24 -7.05
N ALA A 229 -5.85 10.97 -8.31
CA ALA A 229 -7.19 10.71 -8.81
C ALA A 229 -7.72 9.34 -8.38
N ALA A 230 -9.05 9.25 -8.24
CA ALA A 230 -9.76 7.98 -8.31
C ALA A 230 -9.97 7.58 -9.77
N ILE A 231 -9.92 6.27 -10.04
CA ILE A 231 -10.20 5.68 -11.35
C ILE A 231 -11.58 5.01 -11.28
N ASP A 232 -12.24 4.82 -12.42
CA ASP A 232 -13.56 4.20 -12.52
C ASP A 232 -13.67 2.85 -11.80
N SER A 233 -12.68 1.98 -11.99
CA SER A 233 -12.58 0.68 -11.28
C SER A 233 -12.51 0.85 -9.76
N GLY A 234 -11.76 1.84 -9.27
CA GLY A 234 -11.69 2.16 -7.85
C GLY A 234 -13.02 2.64 -7.29
N ILE A 235 -13.73 3.48 -8.02
CA ILE A 235 -15.07 3.97 -7.63
C ILE A 235 -16.07 2.82 -7.59
N SER A 236 -16.04 1.92 -8.58
CA SER A 236 -16.92 0.74 -8.64
C SER A 236 -16.70 -0.16 -7.42
N VAL A 237 -15.44 -0.56 -7.16
CA VAL A 237 -15.09 -1.42 -6.01
C VAL A 237 -15.45 -0.74 -4.68
N ALA A 238 -15.22 0.58 -4.54
CA ALA A 238 -15.56 1.30 -3.32
C ALA A 238 -17.07 1.28 -3.03
N LYS A 239 -17.89 1.47 -4.07
CA LYS A 239 -19.36 1.38 -3.95
C LYS A 239 -19.80 -0.03 -3.56
N GLU A 240 -19.25 -1.05 -4.20
CA GLU A 240 -19.59 -2.44 -3.92
C GLU A 240 -19.14 -2.91 -2.52
N THR A 241 -18.02 -2.41 -2.03
CA THR A 241 -17.47 -2.77 -0.70
C THR A 241 -17.95 -1.86 0.42
N HIS A 242 -18.76 -0.84 0.15
CA HIS A 242 -19.18 0.19 1.11
C HIS A 242 -18.01 0.96 1.75
N LEU A 243 -16.95 1.20 0.96
CA LEU A 243 -15.75 1.91 1.40
C LEU A 243 -15.85 3.40 1.00
N THR A 244 -15.44 4.30 1.89
CA THR A 244 -15.34 5.73 1.59
C THR A 244 -14.09 6.01 0.77
N LEU A 245 -14.27 6.59 -0.42
CA LEU A 245 -13.20 6.88 -1.36
C LEU A 245 -13.04 8.39 -1.56
N ALA A 246 -11.90 8.96 -1.15
CA ALA A 246 -11.58 10.38 -1.29
C ALA A 246 -10.31 10.57 -2.14
N GLY A 247 -10.44 11.26 -3.27
CA GLY A 247 -9.33 11.57 -4.16
C GLY A 247 -9.10 13.08 -4.30
N PHE A 248 -7.98 13.45 -4.95
CA PHE A 248 -7.56 14.85 -5.10
C PHE A 248 -7.51 15.62 -3.79
N VAL A 249 -7.09 14.93 -2.71
CA VAL A 249 -6.99 15.52 -1.37
C VAL A 249 -5.77 16.44 -1.34
N ARG A 250 -6.00 17.75 -1.48
CA ARG A 250 -4.93 18.76 -1.53
C ARG A 250 -5.45 20.16 -1.21
N GLY A 251 -4.58 20.99 -0.63
CA GLY A 251 -4.98 22.31 -0.15
C GLY A 251 -6.06 22.15 0.95
N ARG A 252 -7.23 22.73 0.73
CA ARG A 252 -8.39 22.66 1.63
C ARG A 252 -9.59 21.92 1.01
N ARG A 253 -9.38 21.04 0.05
CA ARG A 253 -10.45 20.35 -0.68
C ARG A 253 -10.13 18.88 -0.95
N MET A 254 -11.17 18.08 -1.12
CA MET A 254 -11.13 16.70 -1.59
C MET A 254 -12.40 16.36 -2.37
N ASN A 255 -12.34 15.36 -3.22
CA ASN A 255 -13.50 14.80 -3.90
C ASN A 255 -13.86 13.47 -3.24
N VAL A 256 -15.05 13.35 -2.67
CA VAL A 256 -15.55 12.09 -2.11
C VAL A 256 -16.46 11.42 -3.13
N TYR A 257 -16.11 10.18 -3.53
CA TYR A 257 -16.77 9.43 -4.60
C TYR A 257 -17.77 8.40 -4.11
N SER A 258 -17.68 7.99 -2.84
CA SER A 258 -18.54 6.97 -2.23
C SER A 258 -18.61 7.16 -0.71
N PHE A 259 -19.76 6.83 -0.11
CA PHE A 259 -19.99 6.78 1.33
C PHE A 259 -19.46 8.01 2.09
N SER A 260 -19.94 9.21 1.68
CA SER A 260 -19.51 10.50 2.23
C SER A 260 -19.88 10.69 3.71
N GLU A 261 -20.81 9.92 4.24
CA GLU A 261 -21.27 9.97 5.64
C GLU A 261 -20.17 9.65 6.67
N ARG A 262 -19.03 9.09 6.22
CA ARG A 262 -17.85 8.91 7.08
C ARG A 262 -16.92 10.12 7.11
N VAL A 263 -17.20 11.15 6.33
CA VAL A 263 -16.45 12.41 6.36
C VAL A 263 -17.29 13.44 7.13
N ALA A 264 -16.77 13.93 8.25
CA ALA A 264 -17.40 14.99 9.07
C ALA A 264 -16.81 16.36 8.71
N LEU A 265 -17.61 17.45 8.93
CA LEU A 265 -17.21 18.84 8.70
C LEU A 265 -17.25 19.62 10.02
#